data_0b4b508132f16e1ee3d8ba547fb8d629
#
_entry.id   0b4b508132f16e1ee3d8ba547fb8d629
#
_cell.length_a   1.000
_cell.length_b   1.000
_cell.length_c   1.000
_cell.angle_alpha   90.00
_cell.angle_beta   90.00
_cell.angle_gamma   90.00
#
_symmetry.space_group_name_H-M   'P 1'
#
loop_
_entity.id
_entity.type
_entity.pdbx_description
1 polymer ?
#
loop_
_entity_poly.entity_id
_entity_poly.type
_entity_poly.pdbx_seq_one_letter_code
_entity_poly.pdbx_strand_id
1 'polypeptide(L)'
;FTDSSLCPDLNHNGQCDEGELSYDENRDRDKIHFKNDAEYGVFLSYAQPTHGMQLGGSLKVIRQSVGEFSSFGLGVDVGVLKHDLLHNLDLGVTIHDLTGTYISWSTGRKETISPVPRVGAAYRWPSEVLRGTVLLAADADVHFDNRQGADQFWQGAVSTNLHWGLEFTMQERLSLRLGLSESDFQAGAGLVA
;
A
#
# COMPACT_ATOMS: atom_id res chain seq x y z
N PHE A 1 -6.21 15.39 -23.98
CA PHE A 1 -7.48 14.63 -24.05
C PHE A 1 -8.62 15.64 -23.90
N THR A 2 -9.13 16.13 -25.01
CA THR A 2 -10.36 16.92 -25.04
C THR A 2 -11.49 15.94 -25.29
N ASP A 3 -12.15 15.51 -24.21
CA ASP A 3 -13.41 14.78 -24.31
C ASP A 3 -14.49 15.79 -24.71
N SER A 4 -14.87 15.78 -25.97
CA SER A 4 -15.91 16.63 -26.52
C SER A 4 -17.30 16.44 -25.88
N SER A 5 -17.45 15.45 -25.01
CA SER A 5 -18.69 15.19 -24.26
C SER A 5 -18.88 16.16 -23.07
N LEU A 6 -17.85 16.89 -22.68
CA LEU A 6 -17.85 17.82 -21.54
C LEU A 6 -18.02 19.29 -21.95
N CYS A 7 -18.03 19.59 -23.25
CA CYS A 7 -18.20 20.94 -23.77
C CYS A 7 -19.53 21.09 -24.51
N PRO A 8 -20.51 21.81 -24.00
CA PRO A 8 -21.72 22.09 -24.74
C PRO A 8 -21.39 23.04 -25.89
N ASP A 9 -21.45 22.56 -27.12
CA ASP A 9 -21.33 23.35 -28.35
C ASP A 9 -22.56 24.28 -28.46
N LEU A 10 -22.46 25.46 -27.84
CA LEU A 10 -23.57 26.43 -27.75
C LEU A 10 -23.80 27.18 -29.07
N ASN A 11 -22.76 27.27 -29.92
CA ASN A 11 -22.83 27.96 -31.21
C ASN A 11 -22.98 27.00 -32.41
N HIS A 12 -23.01 25.68 -32.15
CA HIS A 12 -23.21 24.61 -33.15
C HIS A 12 -22.12 24.58 -34.25
N ASN A 13 -20.87 24.98 -33.91
CA ASN A 13 -19.75 24.97 -34.87
C ASN A 13 -18.95 23.65 -34.83
N GLY A 14 -19.24 22.74 -33.91
CA GLY A 14 -18.54 21.47 -33.71
C GLY A 14 -17.20 21.58 -33.02
N GLN A 15 -16.85 22.74 -32.46
CA GLN A 15 -15.62 23.01 -31.72
C GLN A 15 -15.96 23.52 -30.32
N CYS A 16 -15.05 23.31 -29.38
CA CYS A 16 -15.17 23.79 -28.02
C CYS A 16 -14.44 25.11 -27.88
N ASP A 17 -15.18 26.21 -27.84
CA ASP A 17 -14.64 27.58 -27.81
C ASP A 17 -14.40 28.08 -26.37
N GLU A 18 -13.52 29.10 -26.19
CA GLU A 18 -13.12 29.62 -24.89
C GLU A 18 -14.29 30.11 -23.97
N GLY A 19 -15.45 30.34 -24.51
CA GLY A 19 -16.68 30.72 -23.75
C GLY A 19 -17.54 29.51 -23.35
N GLU A 20 -17.28 28.34 -23.91
CA GLU A 20 -18.10 27.13 -23.75
C GLU A 20 -17.54 26.19 -22.65
N LEU A 21 -16.26 26.34 -22.31
CA LEU A 21 -15.58 25.60 -21.23
C LEU A 21 -15.81 26.18 -19.82
N SER A 22 -16.54 27.30 -19.70
CA SER A 22 -16.71 27.91 -18.39
C SER A 22 -17.68 27.07 -17.54
N TYR A 23 -17.14 26.45 -16.47
CA TYR A 23 -17.94 26.00 -15.34
C TYR A 23 -18.72 27.19 -14.81
N ASP A 24 -20.04 27.18 -14.99
CA ASP A 24 -20.94 28.16 -14.43
C ASP A 24 -21.47 27.63 -13.10
N GLU A 25 -20.96 28.15 -11.99
CA GLU A 25 -21.35 27.73 -10.64
C GLU A 25 -22.88 27.78 -10.43
N ASN A 26 -23.58 28.73 -11.02
CA ASN A 26 -25.01 28.83 -10.87
C ASN A 26 -25.81 27.86 -11.75
N ARG A 27 -25.28 27.49 -12.92
CA ARG A 27 -25.89 26.54 -13.87
C ARG A 27 -25.60 25.09 -13.56
N ASP A 28 -24.37 24.81 -13.08
CA ASP A 28 -23.88 23.46 -12.93
C ASP A 28 -23.87 22.95 -11.46
N ARG A 29 -24.26 23.83 -10.52
CA ARG A 29 -24.33 23.51 -9.09
C ARG A 29 -25.24 22.33 -8.79
N ASP A 30 -26.37 22.21 -9.48
CA ASP A 30 -27.33 21.12 -9.32
C ASP A 30 -26.84 19.79 -9.93
N LYS A 31 -25.75 19.82 -10.72
CA LYS A 31 -25.13 18.65 -11.32
C LYS A 31 -24.01 18.08 -10.45
N ILE A 32 -23.56 18.82 -9.42
CA ILE A 32 -22.52 18.39 -8.49
C ILE A 32 -23.18 17.48 -7.45
N HIS A 33 -22.89 16.21 -7.52
CA HIS A 33 -23.30 15.24 -6.51
C HIS A 33 -22.10 14.89 -5.63
N PHE A 34 -22.15 15.25 -4.36
CA PHE A 34 -21.17 14.84 -3.36
C PHE A 34 -21.45 13.37 -2.99
N LYS A 35 -20.44 12.53 -3.13
CA LYS A 35 -20.49 11.13 -2.66
C LYS A 35 -19.49 10.96 -1.55
N ASN A 36 -19.88 10.22 -0.52
CA ASN A 36 -18.99 9.86 0.56
C ASN A 36 -18.28 8.55 0.21
N ASP A 37 -17.00 8.50 0.51
CA ASP A 37 -16.18 7.29 0.46
C ASP A 37 -15.69 6.99 1.87
N ALA A 38 -15.81 5.72 2.30
CA ALA A 38 -15.36 5.27 3.60
C ALA A 38 -14.86 3.83 3.52
N GLU A 39 -13.68 3.60 4.09
CA GLU A 39 -13.08 2.28 4.16
C GLU A 39 -12.72 1.94 5.62
N TYR A 40 -13.08 0.73 6.03
CA TYR A 40 -12.80 0.20 7.37
C TYR A 40 -12.10 -1.14 7.25
N GLY A 41 -10.98 -1.30 7.95
CA GLY A 41 -10.26 -2.56 8.09
C GLY A 41 -10.15 -2.97 9.55
N VAL A 42 -10.52 -4.21 9.85
CA VAL A 42 -10.32 -4.83 11.16
C VAL A 42 -9.38 -6.00 10.99
N PHE A 43 -8.31 -6.02 11.80
CA PHE A 43 -7.28 -7.06 11.77
C PHE A 43 -7.22 -7.75 13.12
N LEU A 44 -7.30 -9.08 13.12
CA LEU A 44 -7.04 -9.91 14.28
C LEU A 44 -5.76 -10.69 14.02
N SER A 45 -4.69 -10.36 14.75
CA SER A 45 -3.35 -10.91 14.52
C SER A 45 -2.90 -11.72 15.73
N TYR A 46 -2.22 -12.83 15.46
CA TYR A 46 -1.57 -13.66 16.44
C TYR A 46 -0.16 -14.03 15.99
N ALA A 47 0.80 -13.98 16.89
CA ALA A 47 2.16 -14.41 16.62
C ALA A 47 2.76 -15.12 17.84
N GLN A 48 3.63 -16.10 17.58
CA GLN A 48 4.33 -16.83 18.63
C GLN A 48 5.76 -17.20 18.21
N PRO A 49 6.71 -17.23 19.16
CA PRO A 49 8.04 -17.76 18.91
C PRO A 49 7.97 -19.30 18.78
N THR A 50 8.67 -19.85 17.78
CA THR A 50 8.72 -21.28 17.52
C THR A 50 10.10 -21.63 16.94
N HIS A 51 10.84 -22.51 17.62
CA HIS A 51 12.17 -22.99 17.17
C HIS A 51 13.14 -21.88 16.73
N GLY A 52 13.17 -20.76 17.48
CA GLY A 52 14.03 -19.62 17.20
C GLY A 52 13.60 -18.77 15.99
N MET A 53 12.38 -18.93 15.52
CA MET A 53 11.69 -18.07 14.56
C MET A 53 10.42 -17.51 15.21
N GLN A 54 9.85 -16.47 14.64
CA GLN A 54 8.53 -15.97 14.98
C GLN A 54 7.57 -16.32 13.84
N LEU A 55 6.48 -16.99 14.16
CA LEU A 55 5.41 -17.31 13.23
C LEU A 55 4.20 -16.46 13.59
N GLY A 56 3.58 -15.88 12.58
CA GLY A 56 2.40 -15.05 12.78
C GLY A 56 1.39 -15.20 11.65
N GLY A 57 0.16 -14.82 11.96
CA GLY A 57 -0.92 -14.72 11.00
C GLY A 57 -1.94 -13.68 11.42
N SER A 58 -2.67 -13.16 10.45
CA SER A 58 -3.72 -12.17 10.62
C SER A 58 -4.95 -12.57 9.84
N LEU A 59 -6.10 -12.46 10.47
CA LEU A 59 -7.40 -12.45 9.79
C LEU A 59 -7.78 -10.99 9.56
N LYS A 60 -8.16 -10.63 8.35
CA LYS A 60 -8.60 -9.28 7.99
C LYS A 60 -10.03 -9.28 7.48
N VAL A 61 -10.79 -8.30 7.95
CA VAL A 61 -12.15 -7.99 7.52
C VAL A 61 -12.12 -6.58 6.98
N ILE A 62 -12.55 -6.39 5.74
CA ILE A 62 -12.57 -5.10 5.06
C ILE A 62 -14.02 -4.75 4.72
N ARG A 63 -14.39 -3.52 5.00
CA ARG A 63 -15.65 -2.94 4.52
C ARG A 63 -15.36 -1.63 3.83
N GLN A 64 -15.84 -1.50 2.60
CA GLN A 64 -15.69 -0.29 1.81
C GLN A 64 -17.08 0.19 1.36
N SER A 65 -17.25 1.50 1.32
CA SER A 65 -18.47 2.17 0.85
C SER A 65 -18.06 3.31 -0.06
N VAL A 66 -18.52 3.27 -1.32
CA VAL A 66 -18.26 4.29 -2.35
C VAL A 66 -19.58 4.77 -2.90
N GLY A 67 -20.02 5.95 -2.47
CA GLY A 67 -21.33 6.49 -2.82
C GLY A 67 -22.47 5.57 -2.36
N GLU A 68 -23.20 4.97 -3.30
CA GLU A 68 -24.33 4.05 -3.04
C GLU A 68 -23.92 2.58 -2.98
N PHE A 69 -22.66 2.27 -3.29
CA PHE A 69 -22.14 0.91 -3.35
C PHE A 69 -21.35 0.60 -2.08
N SER A 70 -21.46 -0.64 -1.64
CA SER A 70 -20.65 -1.15 -0.52
C SER A 70 -20.07 -2.51 -0.86
N SER A 71 -18.92 -2.81 -0.26
CA SER A 71 -18.28 -4.11 -0.37
C SER A 71 -17.94 -4.68 1.00
N PHE A 72 -17.77 -5.98 1.05
CA PHE A 72 -17.29 -6.72 2.20
C PHE A 72 -16.20 -7.68 1.75
N GLY A 73 -15.07 -7.70 2.45
CA GLY A 73 -13.93 -8.53 2.14
C GLY A 73 -13.41 -9.32 3.33
N LEU A 74 -12.92 -10.52 3.08
CA LEU A 74 -12.23 -11.37 4.03
C LEU A 74 -10.90 -11.82 3.45
N GLY A 75 -9.84 -11.78 4.25
CA GLY A 75 -8.50 -12.21 3.85
C GLY A 75 -7.69 -12.75 5.02
N VAL A 76 -6.64 -13.49 4.68
CA VAL A 76 -5.69 -14.08 5.64
C VAL A 76 -4.28 -13.74 5.21
N ASP A 77 -3.48 -13.25 6.15
CA ASP A 77 -2.05 -13.04 5.98
C ASP A 77 -1.28 -13.98 6.89
N VAL A 78 -0.11 -14.44 6.45
CA VAL A 78 0.80 -15.25 7.25
C VAL A 78 2.22 -14.75 7.10
N GLY A 79 3.06 -14.95 8.13
CA GLY A 79 4.44 -14.53 8.07
C GLY A 79 5.36 -15.32 8.99
N VAL A 80 6.62 -15.31 8.63
CA VAL A 80 7.71 -15.85 9.43
C VAL A 80 8.84 -14.83 9.49
N LEU A 81 9.42 -14.68 10.68
CA LEU A 81 10.56 -13.80 10.93
C LEU A 81 11.63 -14.57 11.68
N LYS A 82 12.84 -14.54 11.17
CA LYS A 82 14.04 -15.09 11.81
C LYS A 82 14.95 -13.94 12.21
N HIS A 83 15.13 -13.75 13.52
CA HIS A 83 16.10 -12.80 14.05
C HIS A 83 17.50 -13.40 14.10
N ASP A 84 18.51 -12.55 13.98
CA ASP A 84 19.93 -12.86 14.14
C ASP A 84 20.38 -14.12 13.36
N LEU A 85 19.95 -14.21 12.09
CA LEU A 85 20.35 -15.32 11.22
C LEU A 85 21.87 -15.37 11.05
N LEU A 86 22.49 -14.20 10.83
CA LEU A 86 23.94 -13.98 10.70
C LEU A 86 24.27 -12.63 11.36
N HIS A 87 24.65 -12.60 12.65
CA HIS A 87 25.09 -11.39 13.37
C HIS A 87 24.34 -10.13 12.99
N ASN A 88 23.27 -9.82 13.68
CA ASN A 88 22.42 -8.64 13.50
C ASN A 88 21.59 -8.60 12.17
N LEU A 89 21.55 -9.68 11.42
CA LEU A 89 20.72 -9.80 10.21
C LEU A 89 19.41 -10.53 10.53
N ASP A 90 18.28 -9.86 10.28
CA ASP A 90 16.95 -10.43 10.33
C ASP A 90 16.47 -10.75 8.92
N LEU A 91 15.77 -11.87 8.75
CA LEU A 91 15.07 -12.22 7.52
C LEU A 91 13.59 -12.47 7.80
N GLY A 92 12.74 -11.91 6.96
CA GLY A 92 11.31 -12.06 7.04
C GLY A 92 10.69 -12.48 5.71
N VAL A 93 9.65 -13.28 5.79
CA VAL A 93 8.78 -13.62 4.65
C VAL A 93 7.35 -13.49 5.11
N THR A 94 6.53 -12.79 4.34
CA THR A 94 5.09 -12.72 4.53
C THR A 94 4.38 -13.09 3.24
N ILE A 95 3.19 -13.64 3.36
CA ILE A 95 2.26 -13.80 2.24
C ILE A 95 1.00 -13.07 2.62
N HIS A 96 0.79 -11.93 1.98
CA HIS A 96 -0.47 -11.19 2.11
C HIS A 96 -1.52 -11.87 1.24
N ASP A 97 -2.76 -11.84 1.70
CA ASP A 97 -3.90 -12.42 0.99
C ASP A 97 -3.72 -13.90 0.60
N LEU A 98 -3.14 -14.71 1.52
CA LEU A 98 -2.77 -16.12 1.28
C LEU A 98 -3.88 -16.95 0.61
N THR A 99 -5.13 -16.74 0.99
CA THR A 99 -6.30 -17.44 0.43
C THR A 99 -6.93 -16.70 -0.74
N GLY A 100 -6.33 -15.58 -1.17
CA GLY A 100 -7.00 -14.53 -1.91
C GLY A 100 -7.99 -13.77 -1.03
N THR A 101 -7.91 -12.44 -0.98
CA THR A 101 -8.96 -11.67 -0.29
C THR A 101 -10.19 -11.58 -1.18
N TYR A 102 -11.26 -12.21 -0.72
CA TYR A 102 -12.54 -12.22 -1.42
C TYR A 102 -13.32 -10.96 -1.07
N ILE A 103 -13.69 -10.19 -2.10
CA ILE A 103 -14.48 -8.96 -1.97
C ILE A 103 -15.81 -9.17 -2.69
N SER A 104 -16.92 -8.93 -1.99
CA SER A 104 -18.26 -8.99 -2.52
C SER A 104 -18.92 -7.60 -2.47
N TRP A 105 -19.32 -7.09 -3.62
CA TRP A 105 -19.99 -5.81 -3.76
C TRP A 105 -21.51 -5.94 -3.70
N SER A 106 -22.18 -4.90 -3.23
CA SER A 106 -23.65 -4.80 -3.22
C SER A 106 -24.30 -4.89 -4.61
N THR A 107 -23.52 -4.63 -5.67
CA THR A 107 -23.89 -4.81 -7.07
C THR A 107 -23.94 -6.27 -7.53
N GLY A 108 -23.52 -7.22 -6.68
CA GLY A 108 -23.34 -8.63 -7.04
C GLY A 108 -21.97 -8.94 -7.70
N ARG A 109 -21.14 -7.92 -7.95
CA ARG A 109 -19.75 -8.11 -8.43
C ARG A 109 -18.92 -8.75 -7.34
N LYS A 110 -18.05 -9.68 -7.74
CA LYS A 110 -17.12 -10.38 -6.86
C LYS A 110 -15.70 -10.16 -7.39
N GLU A 111 -14.79 -9.86 -6.49
CA GLU A 111 -13.38 -9.65 -6.80
C GLU A 111 -12.54 -10.50 -5.86
N THR A 112 -11.36 -10.89 -6.34
CA THR A 112 -10.38 -11.60 -5.51
C THR A 112 -9.03 -10.90 -5.68
N ILE A 113 -8.46 -10.47 -4.57
CA ILE A 113 -7.09 -9.94 -4.54
C ILE A 113 -6.15 -11.15 -4.51
N SER A 114 -5.21 -11.19 -5.45
CA SER A 114 -4.22 -12.27 -5.55
C SER A 114 -3.26 -12.25 -4.37
N PRO A 115 -2.76 -13.42 -3.94
CA PRO A 115 -1.70 -13.50 -2.93
C PRO A 115 -0.44 -12.74 -3.35
N VAL A 116 0.13 -11.98 -2.40
CA VAL A 116 1.36 -11.20 -2.60
C VAL A 116 2.41 -11.66 -1.59
N PRO A 117 3.37 -12.52 -2.01
CA PRO A 117 4.56 -12.80 -1.22
C PRO A 117 5.43 -11.55 -1.11
N ARG A 118 5.93 -11.30 0.10
CA ARG A 118 6.93 -10.29 0.42
C ARG A 118 8.11 -10.94 1.11
N VAL A 119 9.31 -10.66 0.66
CA VAL A 119 10.56 -11.13 1.27
C VAL A 119 11.38 -9.91 1.67
N GLY A 120 11.85 -9.88 2.91
CA GLY A 120 12.60 -8.74 3.43
C GLY A 120 13.79 -9.16 4.29
N ALA A 121 14.77 -8.27 4.36
CA ALA A 121 15.94 -8.37 5.23
C ALA A 121 16.16 -7.04 5.96
N ALA A 122 16.62 -7.13 7.20
CA ALA A 122 17.00 -5.97 7.99
C ALA A 122 18.33 -6.23 8.71
N TYR A 123 19.25 -5.28 8.60
CA TYR A 123 20.56 -5.37 9.23
C TYR A 123 20.75 -4.25 10.26
N ARG A 124 21.05 -4.62 11.51
CA ARG A 124 21.32 -3.70 12.61
C ARG A 124 22.82 -3.49 12.79
N TRP A 125 23.27 -2.25 12.64
CA TRP A 125 24.65 -1.86 12.84
C TRP A 125 24.77 -0.96 14.07
N PRO A 126 25.16 -1.50 15.25
CA PRO A 126 25.47 -0.70 16.43
C PRO A 126 26.73 0.10 16.15
N SER A 127 26.71 1.41 16.46
CA SER A 127 27.82 2.34 16.23
C SER A 127 28.15 3.09 17.52
N GLU A 128 29.33 2.83 18.09
CA GLU A 128 29.82 3.55 19.25
C GLU A 128 30.11 5.01 18.91
N VAL A 129 30.60 5.28 17.70
CA VAL A 129 30.94 6.64 17.24
C VAL A 129 29.68 7.50 17.16
N LEU A 130 28.60 6.97 16.65
CA LEU A 130 27.31 7.66 16.54
C LEU A 130 26.47 7.57 17.83
N ARG A 131 26.95 6.82 18.84
CA ARG A 131 26.20 6.52 20.09
C ARG A 131 24.80 6.06 19.84
N GLY A 132 24.64 5.16 18.87
CA GLY A 132 23.34 4.69 18.43
C GLY A 132 23.40 3.48 17.53
N THR A 133 22.26 3.12 16.98
CA THR A 133 22.11 1.97 16.08
C THR A 133 21.55 2.45 14.72
N VAL A 134 22.18 2.03 13.65
CA VAL A 134 21.68 2.17 12.29
C VAL A 134 21.00 0.87 11.90
N LEU A 135 19.74 0.93 11.46
CA LEU A 135 18.99 -0.16 10.86
C LEU A 135 18.84 0.10 9.38
N LEU A 136 19.29 -0.83 8.57
CA LEU A 136 19.06 -0.88 7.13
C LEU A 136 18.04 -1.98 6.84
N ALA A 137 17.00 -1.68 6.12
CA ALA A 137 15.98 -2.64 5.73
C ALA A 137 15.73 -2.57 4.21
N ALA A 138 15.46 -3.72 3.63
CA ALA A 138 15.02 -3.82 2.24
C ALA A 138 14.03 -4.98 2.12
N ASP A 139 13.00 -4.80 1.31
CA ASP A 139 12.04 -5.86 0.99
C ASP A 139 11.56 -5.76 -0.45
N ALA A 140 11.00 -6.86 -0.93
CA ALA A 140 10.47 -7.01 -2.27
C ALA A 140 9.09 -7.67 -2.21
N ASP A 141 8.10 -7.03 -2.83
CA ASP A 141 6.80 -7.62 -3.15
C ASP A 141 6.88 -8.34 -4.48
N VAL A 142 6.27 -9.51 -4.57
CA VAL A 142 6.20 -10.29 -5.81
C VAL A 142 4.75 -10.47 -6.21
N HIS A 143 4.40 -10.02 -7.41
CA HIS A 143 3.06 -10.09 -7.97
C HIS A 143 3.01 -11.08 -9.14
N PHE A 144 1.90 -11.82 -9.26
CA PHE A 144 1.68 -12.84 -10.30
C PHE A 144 0.47 -12.54 -11.18
N ASP A 145 -0.07 -11.32 -11.10
CA ASP A 145 -1.31 -10.88 -11.74
C ASP A 145 -1.09 -10.06 -13.02
N ASN A 146 0.08 -10.19 -13.64
CA ASN A 146 0.42 -9.55 -14.91
C ASN A 146 0.31 -8.01 -14.89
N ARG A 147 0.78 -7.36 -13.82
CA ARG A 147 0.71 -5.90 -13.63
C ARG A 147 1.62 -5.11 -14.58
N GLN A 148 2.62 -5.77 -15.16
CA GLN A 148 3.57 -5.19 -16.14
C GLN A 148 4.14 -3.84 -15.68
N GLY A 149 3.97 -2.79 -16.48
CA GLY A 149 4.51 -1.46 -16.23
C GLY A 149 3.90 -0.71 -15.02
N ALA A 150 2.99 -1.32 -14.24
CA ALA A 150 2.54 -0.78 -12.96
C ALA A 150 3.55 -1.00 -11.83
N ASP A 151 4.44 -1.99 -11.98
CA ASP A 151 5.48 -2.32 -11.00
C ASP A 151 6.87 -1.90 -11.52
N GLN A 152 7.85 -1.76 -10.60
CA GLN A 152 9.22 -1.30 -10.94
C GLN A 152 9.94 -2.25 -11.89
N PHE A 153 9.79 -3.56 -11.69
CA PHE A 153 10.41 -4.59 -12.51
C PHE A 153 9.36 -5.62 -12.91
N TRP A 154 9.40 -6.07 -14.17
CA TRP A 154 8.50 -7.13 -14.63
C TRP A 154 9.15 -8.02 -15.67
N GLN A 155 8.78 -9.28 -15.66
CA GLN A 155 9.16 -10.27 -16.68
C GLN A 155 7.99 -11.22 -16.91
N GLY A 156 7.31 -11.11 -18.04
CA GLY A 156 6.11 -11.88 -18.33
C GLY A 156 4.97 -11.54 -17.36
N ALA A 157 4.43 -12.54 -16.69
CA ALA A 157 3.34 -12.39 -15.73
C ALA A 157 3.81 -12.03 -14.30
N VAL A 158 5.12 -12.04 -14.04
CA VAL A 158 5.70 -11.76 -12.72
C VAL A 158 6.22 -10.34 -12.68
N SER A 159 5.91 -9.63 -11.61
CA SER A 159 6.44 -8.29 -11.36
C SER A 159 6.83 -8.11 -9.90
N THR A 160 7.67 -7.10 -9.63
CA THR A 160 8.27 -6.88 -8.31
C THR A 160 8.42 -5.40 -8.02
N ASN A 161 8.06 -5.01 -6.80
CA ASN A 161 8.36 -3.71 -6.22
C ASN A 161 9.37 -3.85 -5.08
N LEU A 162 10.34 -2.95 -5.03
CA LEU A 162 11.37 -2.90 -3.99
C LEU A 162 11.11 -1.73 -3.05
N HIS A 163 11.33 -1.98 -1.76
CA HIS A 163 11.23 -0.99 -0.70
C HIS A 163 12.53 -0.94 0.08
N TRP A 164 12.94 0.25 0.49
CA TRP A 164 14.16 0.48 1.26
C TRP A 164 13.86 1.35 2.47
N GLY A 165 14.48 1.03 3.58
CA GLY A 165 14.36 1.78 4.81
C GLY A 165 15.71 1.96 5.51
N LEU A 166 15.89 3.14 6.09
CA LEU A 166 16.99 3.48 6.98
C LEU A 166 16.41 4.06 8.26
N GLU A 167 16.80 3.52 9.41
CA GLU A 167 16.52 4.12 10.71
C GLU A 167 17.83 4.34 11.46
N PHE A 168 17.98 5.52 12.02
CA PHE A 168 19.02 5.81 12.99
C PHE A 168 18.39 6.08 14.36
N THR A 169 18.71 5.25 15.35
CA THR A 169 18.23 5.41 16.73
C THR A 169 19.39 5.80 17.64
N MET A 170 19.30 7.00 18.24
CA MET A 170 20.27 7.54 19.17
C MET A 170 19.81 7.31 20.61
N GLN A 171 20.66 6.68 21.43
CA GLN A 171 20.46 6.45 22.86
C GLN A 171 19.07 5.83 23.20
N GLU A 172 18.49 5.06 22.29
CA GLU A 172 17.16 4.45 22.42
C GLU A 172 16.01 5.46 22.63
N ARG A 173 16.27 6.75 22.38
CA ARG A 173 15.30 7.82 22.63
C ARG A 173 14.86 8.57 21.38
N LEU A 174 15.80 8.88 20.50
CA LEU A 174 15.51 9.60 19.27
C LEU A 174 15.71 8.65 18.09
N SER A 175 14.69 8.50 17.27
CA SER A 175 14.77 7.75 16.01
C SER A 175 14.49 8.68 14.83
N LEU A 176 15.36 8.63 13.83
CA LEU A 176 15.18 9.27 12.53
C LEU A 176 15.03 8.19 11.47
N ARG A 177 14.05 8.33 10.59
CA ARG A 177 13.68 7.33 9.58
C ARG A 177 13.62 7.96 8.21
N LEU A 178 14.15 7.24 7.24
CA LEU A 178 14.04 7.52 5.82
C LEU A 178 13.58 6.26 5.11
N GLY A 179 12.72 6.40 4.12
CA GLY A 179 12.21 5.28 3.34
C GLY A 179 12.01 5.67 1.89
N LEU A 180 12.12 4.69 1.03
CA LEU A 180 11.75 4.75 -0.38
C LEU A 180 10.88 3.56 -0.69
N SER A 181 9.66 3.82 -1.14
CA SER A 181 8.69 2.81 -1.56
C SER A 181 8.26 3.14 -2.97
N GLU A 182 8.59 2.27 -3.91
CA GLU A 182 8.41 2.53 -5.34
C GLU A 182 9.13 3.82 -5.79
N SER A 183 8.39 4.92 -5.96
CA SER A 183 8.92 6.26 -6.27
C SER A 183 8.74 7.26 -5.12
N ASP A 184 8.10 6.86 -4.02
CA ASP A 184 7.70 7.74 -2.94
C ASP A 184 8.74 7.77 -1.82
N PHE A 185 9.30 8.96 -1.60
CA PHE A 185 10.21 9.21 -0.50
C PHE A 185 9.44 9.53 0.78
N GLN A 186 9.83 8.91 1.88
CA GLN A 186 9.23 9.08 3.20
C GLN A 186 10.30 9.44 4.23
N ALA A 187 9.95 10.33 5.16
CA ALA A 187 10.81 10.69 6.29
C ALA A 187 9.98 10.73 7.58
N GLY A 188 10.59 10.37 8.69
CA GLY A 188 9.95 10.38 9.99
C GLY A 188 10.93 10.57 11.14
N ALA A 189 10.41 11.06 12.26
CA ALA A 189 11.14 11.16 13.51
C ALA A 189 10.28 10.60 14.65
N GLY A 190 10.92 10.01 15.67
CA GLY A 190 10.26 9.49 16.85
C GLY A 190 11.06 9.82 18.11
N LEU A 191 10.35 10.12 19.19
CA LEU A 191 10.91 10.32 20.52
C LEU A 191 10.26 9.32 21.49
N VAL A 192 11.09 8.66 22.29
CA VAL A 192 10.67 7.85 23.42
C VAL A 192 10.96 8.63 24.71
N ALA A 193 9.92 8.92 25.47
CA ALA A 193 10.00 9.67 26.72
C ALA A 193 10.15 8.74 27.93
#